data_b13f4a8b9ff19d61d6ba4b9146097782
#
_entry.id   b13f4a8b9ff19d61d6ba4b9146097782
#
_cell.length_a   1.000
_cell.length_b   1.000
_cell.length_c   1.000
_cell.angle_alpha   90.00
_cell.angle_beta   90.00
_cell.angle_gamma   90.00
#
_symmetry.space_group_name_H-M   'P 1'
#
loop_
_entity.id
_entity.type
_entity.pdbx_description
1 polymer ?
#
loop_
_entity_poly.entity_id
_entity_poly.type
_entity_poly.pdbx_seq_one_letter_code
_entity_poly.pdbx_strand_id
1 'polypeptide(L)'
;MRGLRVAFFGSSLVSAYWNGAATYYRGMLRALAERGHRITFYEPDAYDRQKHRDIDDPAWARVVVYPATDSAVARMLDDARGADLVVKASGVGVFDELLERGVLQARVPGARAIYWDVDAPATLDRIDADPRDRFRPLIPQYDLVLTYGGGAPVTRAYEALGARRCVPIYNALDPTTHHPTVPEPRFACDLAFLGNRLPDREARVEEFFLRAATLTPGRHFLLGGNGWQDKPLPANVRTVGHVYTRDHNALNVTATAVLNVNRDSMARYGFSPATRVFEAAGAGACVITDAFAGVEQFLAPDREILVAADGAEVAAHLMRLTPERAWEIGAAARRRVLEEHTYAHRAAEVERLLEVVDQPRGAVA
;
A
#
# COMPACT_ATOMS: atom_id res chain seq x y z
N MET A 1 3.29 19.86 16.74
CA MET A 1 4.67 19.89 16.12
C MET A 1 4.79 21.09 15.17
N ARG A 2 5.96 21.71 15.03
CA ARG A 2 6.23 22.70 13.97
C ARG A 2 6.19 22.00 12.61
N GLY A 3 5.56 22.62 11.59
CA GLY A 3 5.53 22.06 10.23
C GLY A 3 6.94 21.81 9.68
N LEU A 4 7.24 20.59 9.26
CA LEU A 4 8.52 20.17 8.70
C LEU A 4 8.52 20.34 7.18
N ARG A 5 9.69 20.63 6.61
CA ARG A 5 9.95 20.52 5.17
C ARG A 5 10.41 19.09 4.89
N VAL A 6 9.63 18.38 4.09
CA VAL A 6 9.84 16.97 3.75
C VAL A 6 10.27 16.86 2.29
N ALA A 7 11.45 16.32 2.04
CA ALA A 7 11.92 15.91 0.72
C ALA A 7 11.72 14.40 0.58
N PHE A 8 10.85 13.98 -0.30
CA PHE A 8 10.45 12.59 -0.46
C PHE A 8 10.84 12.07 -1.86
N PHE A 9 11.78 11.13 -1.92
CA PHE A 9 12.18 10.46 -3.15
C PHE A 9 11.42 9.15 -3.31
N GLY A 10 10.52 9.10 -4.29
CA GLY A 10 9.63 7.97 -4.53
C GLY A 10 9.48 7.64 -6.02
N SER A 11 8.70 6.60 -6.32
CA SER A 11 8.52 6.10 -7.67
C SER A 11 7.69 7.06 -8.57
N SER A 12 6.50 7.43 -8.15
CA SER A 12 5.67 8.50 -8.73
C SER A 12 4.49 8.80 -7.81
N LEU A 13 4.16 10.07 -7.66
CA LEU A 13 2.97 10.56 -6.97
C LEU A 13 1.80 10.74 -7.94
N VAL A 14 2.10 11.16 -9.17
CA VAL A 14 1.10 11.56 -10.17
C VAL A 14 0.67 10.44 -11.11
N SER A 15 1.30 9.26 -11.00
CA SER A 15 0.96 8.10 -11.82
C SER A 15 0.90 6.81 -11.00
N ALA A 16 -0.24 6.13 -11.07
CA ALA A 16 -0.41 4.76 -10.54
C ALA A 16 -0.03 3.68 -11.59
N TYR A 17 0.43 4.09 -12.77
CA TYR A 17 0.82 3.17 -13.82
C TYR A 17 2.04 2.35 -13.40
N TRP A 18 1.85 1.02 -13.30
CA TRP A 18 2.85 0.08 -12.75
C TRP A 18 3.45 0.54 -11.41
N ASN A 19 2.62 1.19 -10.58
CA ASN A 19 3.04 1.79 -9.33
C ASN A 19 1.99 1.56 -8.24
N GLY A 20 2.04 0.40 -7.59
CA GLY A 20 1.11 0.02 -6.52
C GLY A 20 1.23 0.89 -5.25
N ALA A 21 2.34 1.63 -5.09
CA ALA A 21 2.56 2.51 -3.95
C ALA A 21 1.93 3.90 -4.11
N ALA A 22 1.47 4.29 -5.32
CA ALA A 22 0.95 5.64 -5.57
C ALA A 22 -0.19 6.04 -4.62
N THR A 23 -1.16 5.16 -4.42
CA THR A 23 -2.30 5.41 -3.51
C THR A 23 -1.83 5.64 -2.08
N TYR A 24 -0.88 4.81 -1.61
CA TYR A 24 -0.28 4.98 -0.29
C TYR A 24 0.45 6.31 -0.14
N TYR A 25 1.30 6.69 -1.11
CA TYR A 25 1.99 7.98 -1.09
C TYR A 25 1.00 9.15 -1.06
N ARG A 26 -0.02 9.12 -1.91
CA ARG A 26 -1.05 10.17 -1.97
C ARG A 26 -1.75 10.34 -0.63
N GLY A 27 -2.26 9.26 -0.06
CA GLY A 27 -2.95 9.29 1.21
C GLY A 27 -2.06 9.77 2.35
N MET A 28 -0.87 9.19 2.47
CA MET A 28 0.06 9.48 3.56
C MET A 28 0.61 10.91 3.50
N LEU A 29 1.10 11.33 2.33
CA LEU A 29 1.74 12.64 2.18
C LEU A 29 0.71 13.78 2.21
N ARG A 30 -0.50 13.54 1.69
CA ARG A 30 -1.61 14.49 1.85
C ARG A 30 -1.97 14.68 3.32
N ALA A 31 -2.13 13.59 4.09
CA ALA A 31 -2.44 13.67 5.50
C ALA A 31 -1.34 14.41 6.30
N LEU A 32 -0.06 14.24 5.95
CA LEU A 32 1.03 15.01 6.52
C LEU A 32 0.95 16.49 6.13
N ALA A 33 0.62 16.80 4.88
CA ALA A 33 0.47 18.18 4.41
C ALA A 33 -0.69 18.91 5.12
N GLU A 34 -1.82 18.23 5.31
CA GLU A 34 -2.98 18.73 6.07
C GLU A 34 -2.65 19.05 7.54
N ARG A 35 -1.60 18.40 8.08
CA ARG A 35 -1.07 18.67 9.42
C ARG A 35 0.01 19.77 9.44
N GLY A 36 0.23 20.45 8.30
CA GLY A 36 1.10 21.60 8.18
C GLY A 36 2.53 21.32 7.73
N HIS A 37 2.85 20.07 7.35
CA HIS A 37 4.14 19.76 6.73
C HIS A 37 4.17 20.23 5.27
N ARG A 38 5.35 20.63 4.79
CA ARG A 38 5.58 21.06 3.41
C ARG A 38 6.23 19.93 2.64
N ILE A 39 5.52 19.33 1.71
CA ILE A 39 5.96 18.15 0.96
C ILE A 39 6.56 18.58 -0.39
N THR A 40 7.78 18.12 -0.66
CA THR A 40 8.35 18.08 -2.01
C THR A 40 8.58 16.63 -2.38
N PHE A 41 7.90 16.17 -3.43
CA PHE A 41 8.04 14.81 -3.94
C PHE A 41 8.91 14.81 -5.19
N TYR A 42 10.01 14.08 -5.15
CA TYR A 42 10.93 13.91 -6.26
C TYR A 42 10.68 12.57 -6.93
N GLU A 43 10.35 12.58 -8.23
CA GLU A 43 10.10 11.38 -9.02
C GLU A 43 10.88 11.39 -10.33
N PRO A 44 11.55 10.28 -10.70
CA PRO A 44 12.23 10.18 -11.98
C PRO A 44 11.23 10.03 -13.13
N ASP A 45 11.49 10.67 -14.26
CA ASP A 45 10.79 10.41 -15.51
C ASP A 45 11.24 9.05 -16.07
N ALA A 46 10.58 7.99 -15.64
CA ALA A 46 10.90 6.61 -16.00
C ALA A 46 9.63 5.76 -16.18
N TYR A 47 9.75 4.65 -16.91
CA TYR A 47 8.67 3.67 -17.15
C TYR A 47 7.41 4.28 -17.78
N ASP A 48 7.55 5.31 -18.57
CA ASP A 48 6.43 6.04 -19.21
C ASP A 48 5.36 6.57 -18.22
N ARG A 49 5.69 6.69 -16.93
CA ARG A 49 4.74 7.14 -15.90
C ARG A 49 4.18 8.52 -16.19
N GLN A 50 5.00 9.44 -16.74
CA GLN A 50 4.53 10.78 -17.09
C GLN A 50 3.53 10.79 -18.27
N LYS A 51 3.56 9.78 -19.13
CA LYS A 51 2.56 9.60 -20.19
C LYS A 51 1.24 8.99 -19.67
N HIS A 52 1.28 8.38 -18.49
CA HIS A 52 0.16 7.69 -17.87
C HIS A 52 -0.22 8.31 -16.51
N ARG A 53 -0.19 9.63 -16.45
CA ARG A 53 -0.65 10.36 -15.26
C ARG A 53 -2.15 10.15 -15.09
N ASP A 54 -2.57 9.88 -13.87
CA ASP A 54 -3.97 9.69 -13.49
C ASP A 54 -4.47 10.79 -12.53
N ILE A 55 -3.58 11.67 -12.06
CA ILE A 55 -3.91 12.91 -11.37
C ILE A 55 -3.02 14.06 -11.86
N ASP A 56 -3.52 15.28 -11.72
CA ASP A 56 -2.73 16.50 -11.85
C ASP A 56 -1.78 16.68 -10.65
N ASP A 57 -0.88 17.69 -10.73
CA ASP A 57 -0.04 18.06 -9.60
C ASP A 57 -0.92 18.50 -8.43
N PRO A 58 -0.84 17.82 -7.28
CA PRO A 58 -1.71 18.13 -6.16
C PRO A 58 -1.30 19.44 -5.49
N ALA A 59 -2.27 20.26 -5.12
CA ALA A 59 -2.01 21.57 -4.46
C ALA A 59 -1.31 21.43 -3.09
N TRP A 60 -1.33 20.26 -2.47
CA TRP A 60 -0.74 19.99 -1.17
C TRP A 60 0.73 19.53 -1.22
N ALA A 61 1.29 19.27 -2.41
CA ALA A 61 2.70 18.92 -2.58
C ALA A 61 3.31 19.60 -3.82
N ARG A 62 4.58 19.96 -3.72
CA ARG A 62 5.40 20.27 -4.88
C ARG A 62 5.90 18.96 -5.49
N VAL A 63 5.49 18.64 -6.70
CA VAL A 63 5.99 17.49 -7.45
C VAL A 63 7.14 17.94 -8.36
N VAL A 64 8.28 17.29 -8.25
CA VAL A 64 9.47 17.57 -9.06
C VAL A 64 9.78 16.32 -9.88
N VAL A 65 9.37 16.34 -11.15
CA VAL A 65 9.71 15.31 -12.12
C VAL A 65 11.10 15.64 -12.68
N TYR A 66 12.04 14.70 -12.59
CA TYR A 66 13.39 14.91 -13.08
C TYR A 66 13.80 13.86 -14.12
N PRO A 67 14.64 14.23 -15.12
CA PRO A 67 15.15 13.28 -16.09
C PRO A 67 15.87 12.11 -15.41
N ALA A 68 15.69 10.90 -15.93
CA ALA A 68 16.31 9.69 -15.40
C ALA A 68 17.83 9.64 -15.76
N THR A 69 18.62 10.54 -15.14
CA THR A 69 20.08 10.62 -15.29
C THR A 69 20.76 10.86 -13.94
N ASP A 70 21.98 10.35 -13.75
CA ASP A 70 22.77 10.53 -12.51
C ASP A 70 22.93 12.00 -12.14
N SER A 71 23.19 12.86 -13.15
CA SER A 71 23.37 14.29 -12.94
C SER A 71 22.08 14.97 -12.46
N ALA A 72 20.91 14.51 -12.90
CA ALA A 72 19.63 15.01 -12.41
C ALA A 72 19.37 14.55 -10.98
N VAL A 73 19.64 13.29 -10.66
CA VAL A 73 19.54 12.78 -9.27
C VAL A 73 20.43 13.60 -8.34
N ALA A 74 21.70 13.87 -8.73
CA ALA A 74 22.61 14.68 -7.91
C ALA A 74 22.06 16.09 -7.64
N ARG A 75 21.47 16.76 -8.64
CA ARG A 75 20.80 18.07 -8.45
C ARG A 75 19.59 17.99 -7.51
N MET A 76 18.78 16.93 -7.60
CA MET A 76 17.62 16.74 -6.72
C MET A 76 18.04 16.48 -5.27
N LEU A 77 19.10 15.73 -5.07
CA LEU A 77 19.69 15.52 -3.73
C LEU A 77 20.25 16.82 -3.15
N ASP A 78 20.82 17.69 -3.98
CA ASP A 78 21.28 19.00 -3.56
C ASP A 78 20.11 19.94 -3.21
N ASP A 79 19.04 19.98 -4.03
CA ASP A 79 17.79 20.71 -3.74
C ASP A 79 17.14 20.25 -2.41
N ALA A 80 17.27 18.97 -2.07
CA ALA A 80 16.74 18.40 -0.84
C ALA A 80 17.45 18.80 0.45
N ARG A 81 18.67 19.37 0.39
CA ARG A 81 19.48 19.76 1.57
C ARG A 81 18.82 20.78 2.48
N GLY A 82 17.83 21.51 1.96
CA GLY A 82 17.04 22.44 2.78
C GLY A 82 15.95 21.78 3.61
N ALA A 83 15.70 20.48 3.45
CA ALA A 83 14.62 19.78 4.14
C ALA A 83 14.97 19.43 5.59
N ASP A 84 13.96 19.40 6.47
CA ASP A 84 14.07 18.93 7.85
C ASP A 84 14.01 17.40 7.91
N LEU A 85 13.39 16.79 6.88
CA LEU A 85 13.25 15.35 6.73
C LEU A 85 13.55 14.96 5.27
N VAL A 86 14.55 14.09 5.05
CA VAL A 86 14.87 13.54 3.74
C VAL A 86 14.51 12.06 3.72
N VAL A 87 13.60 11.69 2.84
CA VAL A 87 13.02 10.34 2.79
C VAL A 87 13.39 9.67 1.48
N LYS A 88 13.89 8.44 1.56
CA LYS A 88 14.03 7.51 0.43
C LYS A 88 12.97 6.42 0.56
N ALA A 89 12.01 6.39 -0.37
CA ALA A 89 11.08 5.26 -0.46
C ALA A 89 11.70 4.11 -1.27
N SER A 90 11.44 2.85 -0.90
CA SER A 90 11.87 1.70 -1.69
C SER A 90 11.16 1.64 -3.05
N GLY A 91 11.71 0.87 -3.99
CA GLY A 91 11.04 0.56 -5.27
C GLY A 91 10.82 1.77 -6.18
N VAL A 92 11.72 2.76 -6.19
CA VAL A 92 11.72 3.82 -7.20
C VAL A 92 11.85 3.21 -8.59
N GLY A 93 12.66 2.14 -8.69
CA GLY A 93 12.85 1.32 -9.88
C GLY A 93 14.05 1.73 -10.72
N VAL A 94 14.49 2.98 -10.58
CA VAL A 94 15.73 3.51 -11.17
C VAL A 94 16.50 4.27 -10.09
N PHE A 95 17.82 4.19 -10.13
CA PHE A 95 18.72 4.88 -9.19
C PHE A 95 18.53 4.53 -7.71
N ASP A 96 17.93 3.38 -7.38
CA ASP A 96 17.65 2.99 -6.00
C ASP A 96 18.93 3.02 -5.14
N GLU A 97 20.04 2.40 -5.59
CA GLU A 97 21.34 2.42 -4.87
C GLU A 97 21.92 3.83 -4.71
N LEU A 98 21.80 4.67 -5.75
CA LEU A 98 22.29 6.06 -5.71
C LEU A 98 21.48 6.89 -4.72
N LEU A 99 20.16 6.74 -4.70
CA LEU A 99 19.25 7.43 -3.80
C LEU A 99 19.38 6.94 -2.36
N GLU A 100 19.56 5.62 -2.13
CA GLU A 100 19.79 5.04 -0.80
C GLU A 100 21.01 5.68 -0.09
N ARG A 101 22.09 5.91 -0.82
CA ARG A 101 23.28 6.60 -0.30
C ARG A 101 23.11 8.11 -0.30
N GLY A 102 22.56 8.66 -1.37
CA GLY A 102 22.46 10.10 -1.59
C GLY A 102 21.58 10.80 -0.56
N VAL A 103 20.49 10.20 -0.13
CA VAL A 103 19.61 10.74 0.93
C VAL A 103 20.38 10.91 2.25
N LEU A 104 21.23 9.95 2.62
CA LEU A 104 22.09 10.06 3.80
C LEU A 104 23.09 11.21 3.68
N GLN A 105 23.63 11.47 2.48
CA GLN A 105 24.58 12.56 2.20
C GLN A 105 23.89 13.93 2.09
N ALA A 106 22.61 13.96 1.65
CA ALA A 106 21.84 15.19 1.58
C ALA A 106 21.39 15.70 2.96
N ARG A 107 21.39 14.83 3.97
CA ARG A 107 21.04 15.18 5.34
C ARG A 107 22.03 16.18 5.94
N VAL A 108 21.56 17.37 6.27
CA VAL A 108 22.33 18.39 6.99
C VAL A 108 22.19 18.25 8.50
N PRO A 109 23.06 18.88 9.33
CA PRO A 109 22.93 18.89 10.78
C PRO A 109 21.53 19.35 11.22
N GLY A 110 20.87 18.56 12.09
CA GLY A 110 19.49 18.82 12.55
C GLY A 110 18.39 18.25 11.65
N ALA A 111 18.70 17.82 10.42
CA ALA A 111 17.77 17.09 9.57
C ALA A 111 17.86 15.58 9.84
N ARG A 112 16.85 14.83 9.39
CA ARG A 112 16.76 13.38 9.51
C ARG A 112 16.68 12.70 8.17
N ALA A 113 17.29 11.52 8.06
CA ALA A 113 17.17 10.63 6.92
C ALA A 113 16.29 9.42 7.30
N ILE A 114 15.24 9.19 6.54
CA ILE A 114 14.33 8.05 6.72
C ILE A 114 14.38 7.16 5.49
N TYR A 115 14.47 5.85 5.71
CA TYR A 115 14.14 4.86 4.70
C TYR A 115 12.69 4.43 4.88
N TRP A 116 11.88 4.59 3.82
CA TRP A 116 10.47 4.22 3.85
C TRP A 116 10.23 3.07 2.90
N ASP A 117 10.18 1.87 3.45
CA ASP A 117 10.05 0.65 2.67
C ASP A 117 8.59 0.31 2.37
N VAL A 118 8.20 0.47 1.12
CA VAL A 118 6.86 0.13 0.63
C VAL A 118 6.77 -1.29 0.06
N ASP A 119 7.86 -2.08 0.12
CA ASP A 119 7.88 -3.51 -0.23
C ASP A 119 8.95 -4.25 0.59
N ALA A 120 8.82 -4.17 1.92
CA ALA A 120 9.79 -4.73 2.86
C ALA A 120 10.10 -6.22 2.64
N PRO A 121 9.12 -7.10 2.30
CA PRO A 121 9.44 -8.48 1.94
C PRO A 121 10.44 -8.59 0.80
N ALA A 122 10.26 -7.84 -0.29
CA ALA A 122 11.17 -7.89 -1.43
C ALA A 122 12.54 -7.31 -1.10
N THR A 123 12.59 -6.24 -0.31
CA THR A 123 13.87 -5.65 0.15
C THR A 123 14.65 -6.62 1.02
N LEU A 124 14.00 -7.27 1.98
CA LEU A 124 14.63 -8.22 2.90
C LEU A 124 15.08 -9.49 2.17
N ASP A 125 14.24 -10.05 1.29
CA ASP A 125 14.60 -11.21 0.46
C ASP A 125 15.83 -10.91 -0.42
N ARG A 126 15.95 -9.71 -0.99
CA ARG A 126 17.11 -9.25 -1.76
C ARG A 126 18.38 -9.21 -0.90
N ILE A 127 18.29 -8.64 0.30
CA ILE A 127 19.42 -8.53 1.25
C ILE A 127 19.86 -9.91 1.74
N ASP A 128 18.92 -10.81 1.98
CA ASP A 128 19.23 -12.16 2.45
C ASP A 128 19.86 -13.02 1.35
N ALA A 129 19.44 -12.80 0.09
CA ALA A 129 20.00 -13.52 -1.06
C ALA A 129 21.44 -13.07 -1.41
N ASP A 130 21.83 -11.85 -1.07
CA ASP A 130 23.19 -11.31 -1.32
C ASP A 130 23.83 -10.71 -0.07
N PRO A 131 24.76 -11.44 0.58
CA PRO A 131 25.51 -10.91 1.73
C PRO A 131 26.31 -9.64 1.44
N ARG A 132 26.54 -9.31 0.15
CA ARG A 132 27.25 -8.12 -0.30
C ARG A 132 26.29 -7.00 -0.76
N ASP A 133 25.01 -7.14 -0.50
CA ASP A 133 24.03 -6.11 -0.85
C ASP A 133 24.47 -4.73 -0.35
N ARG A 134 24.49 -3.77 -1.25
CA ARG A 134 25.02 -2.43 -0.99
C ARG A 134 24.16 -1.59 -0.05
N PHE A 135 22.91 -1.95 0.12
CA PHE A 135 22.01 -1.27 1.05
C PHE A 135 22.24 -1.72 2.50
N ARG A 136 22.63 -2.98 2.72
CA ARG A 136 22.88 -3.53 4.07
C ARG A 136 23.72 -2.60 4.98
N PRO A 137 24.93 -2.10 4.57
CA PRO A 137 25.72 -1.21 5.41
C PRO A 137 25.14 0.20 5.58
N LEU A 138 24.11 0.57 4.82
CA LEU A 138 23.46 1.88 4.92
C LEU A 138 22.31 1.87 5.95
N ILE A 139 21.70 0.73 6.22
CA ILE A 139 20.55 0.59 7.14
C ILE A 139 20.82 1.24 8.51
N PRO A 140 21.94 0.99 9.19
CA PRO A 140 22.24 1.60 10.50
C PRO A 140 22.45 3.12 10.47
N GLN A 141 22.63 3.70 9.28
CA GLN A 141 22.89 5.12 9.10
C GLN A 141 21.60 5.95 9.01
N TYR A 142 20.48 5.32 8.69
CA TYR A 142 19.17 5.96 8.73
C TYR A 142 18.72 6.19 10.17
N ASP A 143 18.06 7.32 10.41
CA ASP A 143 17.52 7.66 11.73
C ASP A 143 16.30 6.81 12.08
N LEU A 144 15.54 6.39 11.04
CA LEU A 144 14.34 5.59 11.17
C LEU A 144 14.09 4.80 9.87
N VAL A 145 13.63 3.58 10.01
CA VAL A 145 13.05 2.78 8.93
C VAL A 145 11.53 2.73 9.15
N LEU A 146 10.75 3.12 8.15
CA LEU A 146 9.31 2.96 8.14
C LEU A 146 8.93 1.92 7.09
N THR A 147 7.91 1.09 7.37
CA THR A 147 7.42 0.09 6.43
C THR A 147 5.91 0.18 6.31
N TYR A 148 5.33 -0.13 5.15
CA TYR A 148 3.87 -0.11 5.04
C TYR A 148 3.20 -1.44 5.40
N GLY A 149 3.98 -2.43 5.84
CA GLY A 149 3.47 -3.73 6.25
C GLY A 149 4.54 -4.59 6.93
N GLY A 150 4.21 -5.85 7.20
CA GLY A 150 5.10 -6.87 7.72
C GLY A 150 5.23 -6.96 9.24
N GLY A 151 4.68 -6.01 9.99
CA GLY A 151 4.59 -6.06 11.45
C GLY A 151 5.89 -6.42 12.17
N ALA A 152 5.77 -7.13 13.28
CA ALA A 152 6.90 -7.56 14.10
C ALA A 152 7.96 -8.41 13.36
N PRO A 153 7.62 -9.32 12.42
CA PRO A 153 8.63 -10.03 11.64
C PRO A 153 9.58 -9.11 10.87
N VAL A 154 9.04 -8.13 10.16
CA VAL A 154 9.82 -7.16 9.38
C VAL A 154 10.60 -6.23 10.30
N THR A 155 9.98 -5.76 11.39
CA THR A 155 10.65 -4.92 12.40
C THR A 155 11.89 -5.61 12.94
N ARG A 156 11.77 -6.87 13.40
CA ARG A 156 12.91 -7.64 13.91
C ARG A 156 13.99 -7.89 12.85
N ALA A 157 13.59 -8.13 11.60
CA ALA A 157 14.56 -8.33 10.52
C ALA A 157 15.40 -7.06 10.28
N TYR A 158 14.78 -5.88 10.21
CA TYR A 158 15.51 -4.61 10.07
C TYR A 158 16.39 -4.29 11.29
N GLU A 159 15.91 -4.55 12.50
CA GLU A 159 16.69 -4.36 13.73
C GLU A 159 17.90 -5.31 13.77
N ALA A 160 17.75 -6.57 13.32
CA ALA A 160 18.87 -7.51 13.17
C ALA A 160 19.91 -7.07 12.11
N LEU A 161 19.48 -6.30 11.10
CA LEU A 161 20.35 -5.65 10.12
C LEU A 161 20.97 -4.34 10.65
N GLY A 162 20.70 -3.97 11.90
CA GLY A 162 21.26 -2.81 12.57
C GLY A 162 20.43 -1.52 12.42
N ALA A 163 19.20 -1.58 11.96
CA ALA A 163 18.32 -0.42 11.98
C ALA A 163 18.18 0.12 13.40
N ARG A 164 18.34 1.43 13.58
CA ARG A 164 18.18 2.09 14.89
C ARG A 164 16.76 1.92 15.45
N ARG A 165 15.80 1.94 14.58
CA ARG A 165 14.37 1.71 14.84
C ARG A 165 13.68 1.38 13.53
N CYS A 166 12.78 0.41 13.56
CA CYS A 166 11.89 0.09 12.46
C CYS A 166 10.45 0.10 12.94
N VAL A 167 9.54 0.78 12.24
CA VAL A 167 8.13 0.89 12.63
C VAL A 167 7.23 0.73 11.40
N PRO A 168 6.24 -0.17 11.44
CA PRO A 168 5.24 -0.26 10.39
C PRO A 168 4.28 0.95 10.44
N ILE A 169 4.13 1.60 9.30
CA ILE A 169 3.09 2.61 9.04
C ILE A 169 2.20 2.03 7.96
N TYR A 170 1.21 1.30 8.38
CA TYR A 170 0.36 0.49 7.51
C TYR A 170 -0.42 1.30 6.47
N ASN A 171 -0.84 0.61 5.39
CA ASN A 171 -1.89 1.11 4.51
C ASN A 171 -3.11 1.56 5.33
N ALA A 172 -3.89 2.47 4.76
CA ALA A 172 -5.04 3.04 5.43
C ALA A 172 -6.09 3.52 4.42
N LEU A 173 -7.21 3.99 4.93
CA LEU A 173 -8.26 4.60 4.15
C LEU A 173 -7.96 6.11 3.92
N ASP A 174 -8.13 6.56 2.68
CA ASP A 174 -8.42 7.96 2.38
C ASP A 174 -9.94 8.10 2.18
N PRO A 175 -10.69 8.64 3.15
CA PRO A 175 -12.15 8.73 3.07
C PRO A 175 -12.63 9.73 2.01
N THR A 176 -11.75 10.54 1.44
CA THR A 176 -12.12 11.48 0.35
C THR A 176 -12.11 10.79 -1.01
N THR A 177 -11.40 9.67 -1.15
CA THR A 177 -11.32 8.89 -2.39
C THR A 177 -12.16 7.64 -2.36
N HIS A 178 -12.24 6.97 -1.21
CA HIS A 178 -12.98 5.71 -1.05
C HIS A 178 -14.09 5.85 -0.01
N HIS A 179 -15.33 5.87 -0.49
CA HIS A 179 -16.55 6.10 0.28
C HIS A 179 -17.74 5.44 -0.42
N PRO A 180 -18.88 5.24 0.26
CA PRO A 180 -20.12 4.76 -0.36
C PRO A 180 -20.56 5.63 -1.53
N THR A 181 -21.04 5.00 -2.59
CA THR A 181 -21.60 5.65 -3.79
C THR A 181 -22.82 4.88 -4.30
N VAL A 182 -23.41 5.36 -5.38
CA VAL A 182 -24.53 4.69 -6.02
C VAL A 182 -24.03 3.41 -6.72
N PRO A 183 -24.71 2.25 -6.51
CA PRO A 183 -24.38 1.03 -7.22
C PRO A 183 -24.57 1.16 -8.74
N GLU A 184 -23.70 0.49 -9.50
CA GLU A 184 -23.77 0.43 -10.97
C GLU A 184 -24.03 -1.01 -11.45
N PRO A 185 -25.14 -1.29 -12.15
CA PRO A 185 -25.53 -2.66 -12.56
C PRO A 185 -24.46 -3.40 -13.35
N ARG A 186 -23.57 -2.69 -14.07
CA ARG A 186 -22.45 -3.31 -14.80
C ARG A 186 -21.47 -4.06 -13.90
N PHE A 187 -21.44 -3.78 -12.60
CA PHE A 187 -20.58 -4.44 -11.61
C PHE A 187 -21.33 -5.47 -10.75
N ALA A 188 -22.61 -5.72 -11.01
CA ALA A 188 -23.39 -6.68 -10.24
C ALA A 188 -22.81 -8.09 -10.34
N CYS A 189 -22.49 -8.68 -9.19
CA CYS A 189 -21.94 -10.03 -9.04
C CYS A 189 -21.97 -10.47 -7.57
N ASP A 190 -21.77 -11.77 -7.34
CA ASP A 190 -21.65 -12.31 -5.98
C ASP A 190 -20.24 -12.04 -5.42
N LEU A 191 -19.19 -12.15 -6.25
CA LEU A 191 -17.81 -11.88 -5.86
C LEU A 191 -17.07 -11.12 -6.96
N ALA A 192 -16.48 -9.98 -6.59
CA ALA A 192 -15.57 -9.23 -7.45
C ALA A 192 -14.12 -9.39 -7.00
N PHE A 193 -13.22 -9.58 -7.96
CA PHE A 193 -11.78 -9.41 -7.76
C PHE A 193 -11.24 -8.38 -8.75
N LEU A 194 -10.51 -7.39 -8.25
CA LEU A 194 -9.89 -6.35 -9.06
C LEU A 194 -8.37 -6.39 -8.89
N GLY A 195 -7.63 -6.73 -9.95
CA GLY A 195 -6.17 -6.73 -9.92
C GLY A 195 -5.56 -7.24 -11.21
N ASN A 196 -4.40 -6.67 -11.57
CA ASN A 196 -3.63 -7.15 -12.71
C ASN A 196 -3.08 -8.55 -12.44
N ARG A 197 -2.94 -9.34 -13.48
CA ARG A 197 -2.25 -10.63 -13.43
C ARG A 197 -0.77 -10.37 -13.21
N LEU A 198 -0.25 -10.80 -12.07
CA LEU A 198 1.16 -10.69 -11.69
C LEU A 198 1.70 -12.09 -11.40
N PRO A 199 2.94 -12.41 -11.82
CA PRO A 199 3.51 -13.75 -11.63
C PRO A 199 3.48 -14.25 -10.18
N ASP A 200 3.74 -13.35 -9.22
CA ASP A 200 3.78 -13.64 -7.78
C ASP A 200 2.40 -13.64 -7.09
N ARG A 201 1.31 -13.48 -7.84
CA ARG A 201 -0.06 -13.51 -7.33
C ARG A 201 -0.99 -14.40 -8.15
N GLU A 202 -0.62 -14.77 -9.39
CA GLU A 202 -1.50 -15.51 -10.29
C GLU A 202 -2.00 -16.81 -9.67
N ALA A 203 -1.10 -17.66 -9.17
CA ALA A 203 -1.46 -18.94 -8.54
C ALA A 203 -2.43 -18.76 -7.36
N ARG A 204 -2.29 -17.68 -6.60
CA ARG A 204 -3.21 -17.37 -5.49
C ARG A 204 -4.57 -16.91 -6.00
N VAL A 205 -4.64 -16.16 -7.09
CA VAL A 205 -5.94 -15.81 -7.71
C VAL A 205 -6.61 -17.05 -8.30
N GLU A 206 -5.86 -17.97 -8.89
CA GLU A 206 -6.39 -19.26 -9.32
C GLU A 206 -7.01 -20.03 -8.15
N GLU A 207 -6.31 -20.12 -7.03
CA GLU A 207 -6.77 -20.83 -5.85
C GLU A 207 -7.98 -20.15 -5.21
N PHE A 208 -7.90 -18.86 -4.89
CA PHE A 208 -8.92 -18.19 -4.09
C PHE A 208 -10.13 -17.71 -4.92
N PHE A 209 -9.94 -17.35 -6.19
CA PHE A 209 -11.02 -16.83 -7.03
C PHE A 209 -11.55 -17.84 -8.05
N LEU A 210 -10.69 -18.42 -8.89
CA LEU A 210 -11.12 -19.31 -9.97
C LEU A 210 -11.61 -20.66 -9.44
N ARG A 211 -10.94 -21.22 -8.43
CA ARG A 211 -11.42 -22.44 -7.76
C ARG A 211 -12.76 -22.21 -7.06
N ALA A 212 -12.93 -21.08 -6.36
CA ALA A 212 -14.22 -20.74 -5.75
C ALA A 212 -15.33 -20.64 -6.80
N ALA A 213 -15.06 -20.02 -7.96
CA ALA A 213 -16.00 -19.95 -9.08
C ALA A 213 -16.40 -21.35 -9.60
N THR A 214 -15.41 -22.24 -9.75
CA THR A 214 -15.67 -23.62 -10.17
C THR A 214 -16.53 -24.40 -9.16
N LEU A 215 -16.31 -24.18 -7.86
CA LEU A 215 -17.06 -24.83 -6.78
C LEU A 215 -18.48 -24.27 -6.60
N THR A 216 -18.76 -23.07 -7.13
CA THR A 216 -20.07 -22.40 -7.00
C THR A 216 -20.62 -21.97 -8.37
N PRO A 217 -20.97 -22.91 -9.28
CA PRO A 217 -21.36 -22.58 -10.65
C PRO A 217 -22.63 -21.75 -10.76
N GLY A 218 -23.46 -21.71 -9.72
CA GLY A 218 -24.67 -20.87 -9.65
C GLY A 218 -24.43 -19.44 -9.15
N ARG A 219 -23.17 -19.07 -8.84
CA ARG A 219 -22.80 -17.71 -8.43
C ARG A 219 -22.10 -16.97 -9.56
N HIS A 220 -22.21 -15.65 -9.57
CA HIS A 220 -21.62 -14.79 -10.59
C HIS A 220 -20.35 -14.12 -10.09
N PHE A 221 -19.27 -14.25 -10.84
CA PHE A 221 -17.96 -13.70 -10.51
C PHE A 221 -17.57 -12.61 -11.50
N LEU A 222 -16.93 -11.54 -10.98
CA LEU A 222 -16.43 -10.42 -11.77
C LEU A 222 -14.92 -10.28 -11.61
N LEU A 223 -14.20 -10.42 -12.73
CA LEU A 223 -12.74 -10.28 -12.79
C LEU A 223 -12.37 -8.97 -13.48
N GLY A 224 -11.76 -8.05 -12.75
CA GLY A 224 -11.23 -6.80 -13.26
C GLY A 224 -9.70 -6.75 -13.22
N GLY A 225 -9.10 -5.99 -14.12
CA GLY A 225 -7.65 -5.81 -14.25
C GLY A 225 -7.11 -6.31 -15.60
N ASN A 226 -5.82 -6.06 -15.83
CA ASN A 226 -5.14 -6.41 -17.08
C ASN A 226 -4.43 -7.77 -16.97
N GLY A 227 -4.15 -8.38 -18.13
CA GLY A 227 -3.37 -9.61 -18.25
C GLY A 227 -4.16 -10.90 -18.13
N TRP A 228 -5.51 -10.85 -18.06
CA TRP A 228 -6.38 -12.02 -17.89
C TRP A 228 -6.98 -12.54 -19.21
N GLN A 229 -6.71 -11.88 -20.36
CA GLN A 229 -7.41 -12.11 -21.64
C GLN A 229 -7.18 -13.51 -22.22
N ASP A 230 -6.00 -14.08 -21.97
CA ASP A 230 -5.58 -15.40 -22.46
C ASP A 230 -5.82 -16.54 -21.46
N LYS A 231 -6.34 -16.21 -20.24
CA LYS A 231 -6.58 -17.19 -19.20
C LYS A 231 -7.91 -17.91 -19.42
N PRO A 232 -7.95 -19.25 -19.45
CA PRO A 232 -9.20 -19.99 -19.39
C PRO A 232 -9.97 -19.68 -18.10
N LEU A 233 -11.22 -19.27 -18.23
CA LEU A 233 -12.06 -18.88 -17.10
C LEU A 233 -13.29 -19.80 -16.99
N PRO A 234 -13.76 -20.13 -15.77
CA PRO A 234 -15.06 -20.76 -15.56
C PRO A 234 -16.20 -19.95 -16.20
N ALA A 235 -17.25 -20.63 -16.66
CA ALA A 235 -18.36 -20.01 -17.40
C ALA A 235 -19.13 -18.93 -16.62
N ASN A 236 -19.07 -18.97 -15.30
CA ASN A 236 -19.69 -18.00 -14.39
C ASN A 236 -18.78 -16.83 -14.01
N VAL A 237 -17.59 -16.71 -14.64
CA VAL A 237 -16.67 -15.59 -14.46
C VAL A 237 -16.78 -14.65 -15.66
N ARG A 238 -17.15 -13.40 -15.39
CA ARG A 238 -17.18 -12.32 -16.39
C ARG A 238 -15.97 -11.39 -16.17
N THR A 239 -15.34 -10.97 -17.26
CA THR A 239 -14.24 -9.99 -17.21
C THR A 239 -14.75 -8.59 -17.56
N VAL A 240 -14.16 -7.56 -16.94
CA VAL A 240 -14.45 -6.14 -17.24
C VAL A 240 -13.21 -5.35 -17.65
N GLY A 241 -12.04 -6.03 -17.78
CA GLY A 241 -10.78 -5.36 -18.12
C GLY A 241 -10.33 -4.37 -17.02
N HIS A 242 -9.67 -3.31 -17.43
CA HIS A 242 -9.21 -2.28 -16.49
C HIS A 242 -10.37 -1.50 -15.89
N VAL A 243 -10.40 -1.39 -14.56
CA VAL A 243 -11.34 -0.55 -13.83
C VAL A 243 -10.57 0.66 -13.30
N TYR A 244 -10.99 1.85 -13.71
CA TYR A 244 -10.35 3.10 -13.27
C TYR A 244 -10.68 3.42 -11.82
N THR A 245 -9.79 4.14 -11.14
CA THR A 245 -9.94 4.49 -9.71
C THR A 245 -11.29 5.18 -9.41
N ARG A 246 -11.78 6.01 -10.31
CA ARG A 246 -13.11 6.68 -10.18
C ARG A 246 -14.28 5.69 -10.09
N ASP A 247 -14.11 4.48 -10.62
CA ASP A 247 -15.14 3.43 -10.68
C ASP A 247 -14.99 2.41 -9.53
N HIS A 248 -13.90 2.47 -8.75
CA HIS A 248 -13.64 1.51 -7.65
C HIS A 248 -14.75 1.51 -6.62
N ASN A 249 -15.25 2.70 -6.22
CA ASN A 249 -16.35 2.80 -5.26
C ASN A 249 -17.62 2.12 -5.77
N ALA A 250 -17.98 2.38 -7.04
CA ALA A 250 -19.16 1.76 -7.65
C ALA A 250 -19.04 0.24 -7.72
N LEU A 251 -17.86 -0.30 -8.09
CA LEU A 251 -17.60 -1.74 -8.06
C LEU A 251 -17.75 -2.29 -6.64
N ASN A 252 -17.10 -1.65 -5.67
CA ASN A 252 -17.07 -2.11 -4.28
C ASN A 252 -18.48 -2.17 -3.64
N VAL A 253 -19.34 -1.18 -3.91
CA VAL A 253 -20.71 -1.15 -3.34
C VAL A 253 -21.71 -1.99 -4.12
N THR A 254 -21.40 -2.36 -5.37
CA THR A 254 -22.34 -3.12 -6.22
C THR A 254 -22.15 -4.63 -6.06
N ALA A 255 -20.91 -5.10 -5.91
CA ALA A 255 -20.63 -6.50 -5.64
C ALA A 255 -21.17 -6.92 -4.25
N THR A 256 -21.71 -8.12 -4.12
CA THR A 256 -22.11 -8.65 -2.80
C THR A 256 -20.90 -8.77 -1.88
N ALA A 257 -19.76 -9.23 -2.42
CA ALA A 257 -18.49 -9.22 -1.72
C ALA A 257 -17.33 -8.88 -2.67
N VAL A 258 -16.23 -8.37 -2.09
CA VAL A 258 -14.98 -8.08 -2.80
C VAL A 258 -13.89 -8.98 -2.24
N LEU A 259 -13.15 -9.65 -3.14
CA LEU A 259 -12.05 -10.51 -2.74
C LEU A 259 -10.75 -9.72 -2.70
N ASN A 260 -10.03 -9.83 -1.58
CA ASN A 260 -8.63 -9.48 -1.49
C ASN A 260 -7.77 -10.76 -1.57
N VAL A 261 -6.73 -10.72 -2.40
CA VAL A 261 -5.70 -11.77 -2.47
C VAL A 261 -4.36 -11.09 -2.38
N ASN A 262 -3.63 -11.39 -1.32
CA ASN A 262 -2.28 -10.87 -1.11
C ASN A 262 -1.29 -11.48 -2.11
N ARG A 263 -0.17 -10.79 -2.38
CA ARG A 263 1.00 -11.37 -3.03
C ARG A 263 1.61 -12.44 -2.12
N ASP A 264 2.26 -13.43 -2.70
CA ASP A 264 2.81 -14.56 -1.93
C ASP A 264 3.80 -14.10 -0.84
N SER A 265 4.70 -13.18 -1.17
CA SER A 265 5.65 -12.61 -0.21
C SER A 265 4.95 -11.90 0.96
N MET A 266 3.89 -11.13 0.69
CA MET A 266 3.13 -10.42 1.73
C MET A 266 2.37 -11.40 2.64
N ALA A 267 1.77 -12.44 2.06
CA ALA A 267 1.05 -13.47 2.82
C ALA A 267 2.01 -14.24 3.74
N ARG A 268 3.22 -14.55 3.26
CA ARG A 268 4.27 -15.27 4.03
C ARG A 268 4.76 -14.48 5.24
N TYR A 269 5.02 -13.18 5.10
CA TYR A 269 5.44 -12.34 6.22
C TYR A 269 4.27 -12.01 7.16
N GLY A 270 3.04 -11.97 6.64
CA GLY A 270 1.87 -11.54 7.39
C GLY A 270 1.85 -10.02 7.67
N PHE A 271 0.92 -9.56 8.47
CA PHE A 271 0.81 -8.17 8.92
C PHE A 271 0.91 -7.15 7.78
N SER A 272 0.43 -7.51 6.59
CA SER A 272 0.57 -6.69 5.38
C SER A 272 -0.78 -6.57 4.65
N PRO A 273 -1.78 -5.91 5.25
CA PRO A 273 -3.06 -5.70 4.58
C PRO A 273 -2.84 -4.89 3.30
N ALA A 274 -3.37 -5.37 2.19
CA ALA A 274 -3.35 -4.62 0.95
C ALA A 274 -4.20 -3.34 1.09
N THR A 275 -3.86 -2.30 0.34
CA THR A 275 -4.62 -1.04 0.30
C THR A 275 -6.10 -1.26 0.05
N ARG A 276 -6.45 -2.23 -0.82
CA ARG A 276 -7.83 -2.62 -1.12
C ARG A 276 -8.67 -2.98 0.10
N VAL A 277 -8.08 -3.59 1.13
CA VAL A 277 -8.82 -3.95 2.36
C VAL A 277 -9.45 -2.71 2.98
N PHE A 278 -8.68 -1.62 3.05
CA PHE A 278 -9.17 -0.34 3.59
C PHE A 278 -10.06 0.41 2.60
N GLU A 279 -9.74 0.38 1.32
CA GLU A 279 -10.52 1.05 0.26
C GLU A 279 -11.91 0.44 0.11
N ALA A 280 -12.01 -0.90 0.05
CA ALA A 280 -13.29 -1.59 -0.05
C ALA A 280 -14.11 -1.44 1.24
N ALA A 281 -13.47 -1.57 2.42
CA ALA A 281 -14.13 -1.31 3.70
C ALA A 281 -14.61 0.15 3.80
N GLY A 282 -13.83 1.13 3.33
CA GLY A 282 -14.21 2.54 3.26
C GLY A 282 -15.44 2.80 2.40
N ALA A 283 -15.58 2.07 1.31
CA ALA A 283 -16.79 2.09 0.46
C ALA A 283 -17.98 1.36 1.11
N GLY A 284 -17.76 0.57 2.17
CA GLY A 284 -18.81 -0.21 2.84
C GLY A 284 -19.02 -1.61 2.25
N ALA A 285 -18.05 -2.12 1.48
CA ALA A 285 -18.11 -3.46 0.91
C ALA A 285 -17.86 -4.56 1.95
N CYS A 286 -18.49 -5.71 1.81
CA CYS A 286 -18.08 -6.94 2.46
C CYS A 286 -16.78 -7.44 1.82
N VAL A 287 -15.70 -7.55 2.59
CA VAL A 287 -14.42 -8.05 2.10
C VAL A 287 -14.25 -9.51 2.52
N ILE A 288 -13.91 -10.36 1.56
CA ILE A 288 -13.35 -11.69 1.80
C ILE A 288 -11.84 -11.57 1.52
N THR A 289 -10.98 -12.02 2.42
CA THR A 289 -9.53 -11.99 2.23
C THR A 289 -8.92 -13.37 2.42
N ASP A 290 -7.82 -13.64 1.72
CA ASP A 290 -6.96 -14.76 2.04
C ASP A 290 -6.41 -14.63 3.48
N ALA A 291 -6.22 -15.75 4.16
CA ALA A 291 -5.71 -15.78 5.52
C ALA A 291 -4.25 -15.29 5.56
N PHE A 292 -3.96 -14.35 6.45
CA PHE A 292 -2.61 -13.91 6.78
C PHE A 292 -2.50 -13.57 8.28
N ALA A 293 -1.32 -13.74 8.86
CA ALA A 293 -1.10 -13.42 10.26
C ALA A 293 -1.34 -11.92 10.53
N GLY A 294 -2.09 -11.59 11.57
CA GLY A 294 -2.32 -10.21 12.02
C GLY A 294 -3.51 -9.52 11.37
N VAL A 295 -4.36 -10.22 10.60
CA VAL A 295 -5.58 -9.63 10.02
C VAL A 295 -6.47 -9.01 11.11
N GLU A 296 -6.55 -9.65 12.27
CA GLU A 296 -7.34 -9.24 13.44
C GLU A 296 -6.91 -7.90 14.05
N GLN A 297 -5.71 -7.43 13.74
CA GLN A 297 -5.24 -6.10 14.16
C GLN A 297 -5.91 -4.96 13.39
N PHE A 298 -6.50 -5.28 12.23
CA PHE A 298 -7.10 -4.30 11.33
C PHE A 298 -8.62 -4.40 11.33
N LEU A 299 -9.14 -5.61 11.15
CA LEU A 299 -10.56 -5.90 11.06
C LEU A 299 -10.86 -7.22 11.79
N ALA A 300 -11.94 -7.24 12.57
CA ALA A 300 -12.35 -8.43 13.29
C ALA A 300 -12.93 -9.49 12.35
N PRO A 301 -12.32 -10.71 12.27
CA PRO A 301 -12.86 -11.81 11.49
C PRO A 301 -14.32 -12.10 11.80
N ASP A 302 -15.08 -12.50 10.79
CA ASP A 302 -16.53 -12.80 10.80
C ASP A 302 -17.46 -11.63 11.15
N ARG A 303 -16.93 -10.52 11.60
CA ARG A 303 -17.70 -9.31 11.95
C ARG A 303 -17.44 -8.13 11.03
N GLU A 304 -16.20 -7.92 10.64
CA GLU A 304 -15.73 -6.78 9.85
C GLU A 304 -15.05 -7.23 8.56
N ILE A 305 -14.63 -8.51 8.50
CA ILE A 305 -14.00 -9.12 7.33
C ILE A 305 -14.25 -10.63 7.37
N LEU A 306 -14.37 -11.26 6.21
CA LEU A 306 -14.38 -12.72 6.09
C LEU A 306 -12.98 -13.20 5.70
N VAL A 307 -12.46 -14.21 6.39
CA VAL A 307 -11.13 -14.77 6.15
C VAL A 307 -11.28 -16.17 5.59
N ALA A 308 -10.52 -16.49 4.54
CA ALA A 308 -10.51 -17.79 3.90
C ALA A 308 -9.09 -18.34 3.78
N ALA A 309 -8.89 -19.60 4.14
CA ALA A 309 -7.61 -20.28 3.99
C ALA A 309 -7.36 -20.74 2.54
N ASP A 310 -8.43 -20.98 1.79
CA ASP A 310 -8.40 -21.45 0.39
C ASP A 310 -9.68 -21.09 -0.38
N GLY A 311 -9.74 -21.50 -1.65
CA GLY A 311 -10.90 -21.26 -2.51
C GLY A 311 -12.16 -22.03 -2.09
N ALA A 312 -12.02 -23.14 -1.36
CA ALA A 312 -13.19 -23.87 -0.84
C ALA A 312 -13.85 -23.08 0.31
N GLU A 313 -13.06 -22.42 1.16
CA GLU A 313 -13.61 -21.55 2.19
C GLU A 313 -14.21 -20.27 1.59
N VAL A 314 -13.62 -19.68 0.53
CA VAL A 314 -14.28 -18.58 -0.21
C VAL A 314 -15.64 -19.04 -0.74
N ALA A 315 -15.71 -20.21 -1.36
CA ALA A 315 -16.97 -20.78 -1.84
C ALA A 315 -17.97 -21.00 -0.69
N ALA A 316 -17.51 -21.51 0.45
CA ALA A 316 -18.34 -21.73 1.64
C ALA A 316 -18.89 -20.42 2.22
N HIS A 317 -18.08 -19.34 2.23
CA HIS A 317 -18.56 -18.00 2.59
C HIS A 317 -19.65 -17.52 1.63
N LEU A 318 -19.44 -17.60 0.31
CA LEU A 318 -20.41 -17.17 -0.70
C LEU A 318 -21.73 -17.94 -0.62
N MET A 319 -21.69 -19.22 -0.29
CA MET A 319 -22.91 -20.04 -0.15
C MET A 319 -23.79 -19.61 1.04
N ARG A 320 -23.18 -19.07 2.09
CA ARG A 320 -23.85 -18.63 3.33
C ARG A 320 -24.14 -17.14 3.37
N LEU A 321 -23.45 -16.34 2.55
CA LEU A 321 -23.55 -14.89 2.56
C LEU A 321 -24.85 -14.43 1.92
N THR A 322 -25.69 -13.78 2.70
CA THR A 322 -26.86 -13.04 2.18
C THR A 322 -26.51 -11.57 1.95
N PRO A 323 -27.25 -10.84 1.11
CA PRO A 323 -27.03 -9.40 0.91
C PRO A 323 -27.06 -8.60 2.22
N GLU A 324 -27.98 -8.94 3.13
CA GLU A 324 -28.12 -8.29 4.45
C GLU A 324 -26.88 -8.52 5.29
N ARG A 325 -26.37 -9.76 5.32
CA ARG A 325 -25.17 -10.10 6.07
C ARG A 325 -23.94 -9.43 5.49
N ALA A 326 -23.81 -9.36 4.17
CA ALA A 326 -22.75 -8.64 3.49
C ALA A 326 -22.78 -7.15 3.85
N TRP A 327 -23.96 -6.53 3.84
CA TRP A 327 -24.11 -5.14 4.26
C TRP A 327 -23.72 -4.92 5.72
N GLU A 328 -24.12 -5.78 6.66
CA GLU A 328 -23.74 -5.69 8.08
C GLU A 328 -22.23 -5.71 8.28
N ILE A 329 -21.53 -6.66 7.61
CA ILE A 329 -20.10 -6.81 7.66
C ILE A 329 -19.42 -5.56 7.08
N GLY A 330 -19.83 -5.12 5.89
CA GLY A 330 -19.29 -3.92 5.24
C GLY A 330 -19.50 -2.65 6.05
N ALA A 331 -20.68 -2.49 6.68
CA ALA A 331 -20.98 -1.35 7.56
C ALA A 331 -20.12 -1.37 8.82
N ALA A 332 -19.86 -2.54 9.41
CA ALA A 332 -18.98 -2.69 10.57
C ALA A 332 -17.52 -2.40 10.19
N ALA A 333 -17.04 -2.97 9.08
CA ALA A 333 -15.71 -2.69 8.54
C ALA A 333 -15.49 -1.19 8.30
N ARG A 334 -16.47 -0.52 7.66
CA ARG A 334 -16.39 0.91 7.39
C ARG A 334 -16.26 1.74 8.67
N ARG A 335 -17.05 1.45 9.71
CA ARG A 335 -16.91 2.15 11.00
C ARG A 335 -15.50 1.98 11.56
N ARG A 336 -15.00 0.74 11.61
CA ARG A 336 -13.66 0.42 12.11
C ARG A 336 -12.56 1.19 11.37
N VAL A 337 -12.58 1.19 10.03
CA VAL A 337 -11.51 1.84 9.27
C VAL A 337 -11.57 3.37 9.38
N LEU A 338 -12.75 3.96 9.52
CA LEU A 338 -12.90 5.40 9.76
C LEU A 338 -12.40 5.80 11.15
N GLU A 339 -12.66 4.98 12.16
CA GLU A 339 -12.28 5.25 13.56
C GLU A 339 -10.79 5.06 13.82
N GLU A 340 -10.10 4.12 13.14
CA GLU A 340 -8.75 3.71 13.53
C GLU A 340 -7.74 3.60 12.39
N HIS A 341 -8.18 3.52 11.14
CA HIS A 341 -7.32 3.15 10.01
C HIS A 341 -7.43 4.13 8.83
N THR A 342 -7.41 5.44 9.10
CA THR A 342 -7.26 6.47 8.06
C THR A 342 -5.82 6.95 7.95
N TYR A 343 -5.44 7.55 6.82
CA TYR A 343 -4.13 8.17 6.68
C TYR A 343 -3.90 9.33 7.66
N ALA A 344 -4.96 9.98 8.18
CA ALA A 344 -4.85 10.96 9.25
C ALA A 344 -4.30 10.32 10.55
N HIS A 345 -4.74 9.10 10.89
CA HIS A 345 -4.20 8.34 12.03
C HIS A 345 -2.73 7.98 11.80
N ARG A 346 -2.36 7.53 10.59
CA ARG A 346 -0.97 7.20 10.23
C ARG A 346 -0.06 8.42 10.26
N ALA A 347 -0.54 9.58 9.79
CA ALA A 347 0.22 10.83 9.86
C ALA A 347 0.49 11.25 11.32
N ALA A 348 -0.51 11.16 12.20
CA ALA A 348 -0.33 11.40 13.63
C ALA A 348 0.66 10.42 14.27
N GLU A 349 0.69 9.17 13.83
CA GLU A 349 1.66 8.17 14.27
C GLU A 349 3.08 8.54 13.84
N VAL A 350 3.28 8.93 12.58
CA VAL A 350 4.58 9.40 12.08
C VAL A 350 5.08 10.61 12.87
N GLU A 351 4.24 11.60 13.15
CA GLU A 351 4.64 12.77 13.96
C GLU A 351 5.11 12.35 15.36
N ARG A 352 4.38 11.47 16.04
CA ARG A 352 4.81 10.96 17.36
C ARG A 352 6.15 10.25 17.30
N LEU A 353 6.41 9.47 16.25
CA LEU A 353 7.70 8.81 16.06
C LEU A 353 8.84 9.82 15.85
N LEU A 354 8.59 10.89 15.12
CA LEU A 354 9.56 11.95 14.89
C LEU A 354 9.86 12.73 16.18
N GLU A 355 8.88 12.96 17.06
CA GLU A 355 9.07 13.61 18.38
C GLU A 355 9.94 12.75 19.32
N VAL A 356 9.71 11.44 19.36
CA VAL A 356 10.49 10.51 20.20
C VAL A 356 11.96 10.43 19.74
N VAL A 357 12.22 10.53 18.45
CA VAL A 357 13.61 10.54 17.93
C VAL A 357 14.34 11.83 18.30
N ASP A 358 13.63 12.93 18.63
CA ASP A 358 14.23 14.20 19.10
C ASP A 358 14.68 14.18 20.57
N GLN A 359 14.22 13.24 21.36
CA GLN A 359 14.66 13.17 22.76
C GLN A 359 16.08 12.59 22.83
N PRO A 360 17.04 13.30 23.43
CA PRO A 360 18.40 12.75 23.60
C PRO A 360 18.32 11.46 24.44
N ARG A 361 19.02 10.42 23.96
CA ARG A 361 19.19 9.17 24.73
C ARG A 361 19.86 9.49 26.07
N GLY A 362 19.08 9.65 27.12
CA GLY A 362 19.60 9.96 28.45
C GLY A 362 18.62 10.49 29.48
N ALA A 363 17.34 10.64 29.13
CA ALA A 363 16.33 11.12 30.09
C ALA A 363 15.40 9.98 30.55
N VAL A 364 15.98 8.86 30.95
CA VAL A 364 15.26 7.86 31.78
C VAL A 364 16.06 7.79 33.08
N ALA A 365 15.56 8.52 34.08
CA ALA A 365 15.98 8.38 35.47
C ALA A 365 15.16 7.27 36.11
#